data_e7c0c2752f1d4cf49b8f18b9fd98cb03
#
_entry.id   e7c0c2752f1d4cf49b8f18b9fd98cb03
#
_cell.length_a   1.000
_cell.length_b   1.000
_cell.length_c   1.000
_cell.angle_alpha   90.00
_cell.angle_beta   90.00
_cell.angle_gamma   90.00
#
_symmetry.space_group_name_H-M   'P 1'
#
loop_
_entity.id
_entity.type
_entity.pdbx_description
1 polymer ?
#
loop_
_entity_poly.entity_id
_entity_poly.type
_entity_poly.pdbx_seq_one_letter_code
_entity_poly.pdbx_strand_id
1 'polypeptide(L)'
;MADSKSDQEWRELLTPEQYRVTRQAGTEAPFSGEYEQHWDKGQYYCVCCGHPLFDSESKFNAGCGWPSFHSELEEANIVHRPDFSHGMSRTELLCRHCNAHLGHIFSDGPPPTGLRYCINSASLRFAGEKDES
;
A
#
# COMPACT_ATOMS: atom_id res chain seq x y z
N MET A 1 14.35 -9.30 8.15
CA MET A 1 14.05 -10.53 7.43
C MET A 1 12.62 -10.58 6.95
N ALA A 2 12.40 -10.91 5.70
CA ALA A 2 11.07 -11.00 5.17
C ALA A 2 10.28 -12.13 5.84
N ASP A 3 8.97 -11.93 5.94
CA ASP A 3 8.06 -12.92 6.47
C ASP A 3 7.96 -14.06 5.46
N SER A 4 8.39 -15.23 5.83
CA SER A 4 8.61 -16.35 4.91
C SER A 4 7.48 -17.36 4.88
N LYS A 5 6.23 -16.88 4.94
CA LYS A 5 5.08 -17.78 4.89
C LYS A 5 4.96 -18.44 3.52
N SER A 6 4.45 -19.66 3.51
CA SER A 6 4.16 -20.37 2.27
C SER A 6 2.94 -19.75 1.59
N ASP A 7 2.77 -20.04 0.30
CA ASP A 7 1.60 -19.59 -0.45
C ASP A 7 0.30 -20.03 0.21
N GLN A 8 0.27 -21.28 0.71
CA GLN A 8 -0.90 -21.81 1.40
C GLN A 8 -1.22 -21.01 2.66
N GLU A 9 -0.21 -20.64 3.43
CA GLU A 9 -0.40 -19.86 4.65
C GLU A 9 -0.95 -18.46 4.33
N TRP A 10 -0.48 -17.82 3.27
CA TRP A 10 -1.00 -16.53 2.84
C TRP A 10 -2.47 -16.64 2.44
N ARG A 11 -2.84 -17.71 1.72
CA ARG A 11 -4.24 -17.92 1.31
C ARG A 11 -5.17 -18.08 2.49
N GLU A 12 -4.69 -18.67 3.58
CA GLU A 12 -5.47 -18.87 4.79
C GLU A 12 -5.62 -17.60 5.61
N LEU A 13 -4.61 -16.74 5.61
CA LEU A 13 -4.60 -15.50 6.39
C LEU A 13 -5.33 -14.35 5.73
N LEU A 14 -5.34 -14.32 4.41
CA LEU A 14 -5.84 -13.17 3.65
C LEU A 14 -7.18 -13.49 3.01
N THR A 15 -7.98 -12.44 2.77
CA THR A 15 -9.16 -12.62 1.93
C THR A 15 -8.69 -12.89 0.49
N PRO A 16 -9.56 -13.44 -0.37
CA PRO A 16 -9.17 -13.66 -1.77
C PRO A 16 -8.67 -12.39 -2.47
N GLU A 17 -9.31 -11.25 -2.21
CA GLU A 17 -8.87 -9.99 -2.81
C GLU A 17 -7.52 -9.53 -2.27
N GLN A 18 -7.31 -9.62 -0.96
CA GLN A 18 -6.02 -9.29 -0.35
C GLN A 18 -4.91 -10.17 -0.91
N TYR A 19 -5.18 -11.46 -1.04
CA TYR A 19 -4.21 -12.40 -1.59
C TYR A 19 -3.87 -12.05 -3.04
N ARG A 20 -4.88 -11.82 -3.86
CA ARG A 20 -4.67 -11.49 -5.27
C ARG A 20 -3.82 -10.23 -5.43
N VAL A 21 -4.11 -9.20 -4.64
CA VAL A 21 -3.41 -7.92 -4.75
C VAL A 21 -1.98 -8.02 -4.22
N THR A 22 -1.80 -8.62 -3.04
CA THR A 22 -0.50 -8.59 -2.37
C THR A 22 0.46 -9.68 -2.83
N ARG A 23 -0.05 -10.89 -3.10
CA ARG A 23 0.81 -12.03 -3.44
C ARG A 23 0.86 -12.31 -4.94
N GLN A 24 -0.12 -11.85 -5.70
CA GLN A 24 -0.17 -12.05 -7.14
C GLN A 24 -0.01 -10.75 -7.93
N ALA A 25 0.37 -9.68 -7.25
CA ALA A 25 0.61 -8.36 -7.85
C ALA A 25 -0.62 -7.84 -8.62
N GLY A 26 -1.81 -8.12 -8.08
CA GLY A 26 -3.04 -7.62 -8.69
C GLY A 26 -3.28 -6.15 -8.33
N THR A 27 -4.26 -5.56 -9.00
CA THR A 27 -4.67 -4.19 -8.72
C THR A 27 -6.16 -4.21 -8.42
N GLU A 28 -6.57 -3.59 -7.31
CA GLU A 28 -8.00 -3.47 -7.02
C GLU A 28 -8.67 -2.51 -8.00
N ALA A 29 -9.98 -2.66 -8.20
CA ALA A 29 -10.72 -1.75 -9.06
C ALA A 29 -10.70 -0.34 -8.47
N PRO A 30 -10.60 0.70 -9.30
CA PRO A 30 -10.60 2.08 -8.78
C PRO A 30 -11.91 2.36 -8.05
N PHE A 31 -11.83 3.12 -6.96
CA PHE A 31 -12.95 3.53 -6.10
C PHE A 31 -13.61 2.35 -5.38
N SER A 32 -13.00 1.17 -5.36
CA SER A 32 -13.58 -0.01 -4.70
C SER A 32 -13.00 -0.28 -3.32
N GLY A 33 -11.83 0.30 -2.99
CA GLY A 33 -11.14 0.00 -1.76
C GLY A 33 -11.73 0.72 -0.55
N GLU A 34 -11.66 0.08 0.62
CA GLU A 34 -12.25 0.64 1.82
C GLU A 34 -11.54 1.89 2.33
N TYR A 35 -10.29 2.10 1.95
CA TYR A 35 -9.52 3.24 2.45
C TYR A 35 -9.41 4.38 1.44
N GLU A 36 -10.02 4.28 0.28
CA GLU A 36 -9.91 5.31 -0.75
C GLU A 36 -10.50 6.63 -0.24
N GLN A 37 -11.66 6.59 0.43
CA GLN A 37 -12.31 7.76 1.02
C GLN A 37 -12.24 7.73 2.55
N HIS A 38 -11.17 7.20 3.10
CA HIS A 38 -10.99 7.05 4.54
C HIS A 38 -10.03 8.14 5.05
N TRP A 39 -10.51 8.98 5.96
CA TRP A 39 -9.74 10.17 6.39
C TRP A 39 -9.50 10.22 7.90
N ASP A 40 -9.75 9.15 8.62
CA ASP A 40 -9.49 9.09 10.07
C ASP A 40 -7.99 9.21 10.35
N LYS A 41 -7.67 9.76 11.51
CA LYS A 41 -6.26 9.89 11.93
C LYS A 41 -5.74 8.57 12.44
N GLY A 42 -4.56 8.21 12.00
CA GLY A 42 -3.91 6.97 12.41
C GLY A 42 -2.83 6.58 11.42
N GLN A 43 -2.49 5.31 11.42
CA GLN A 43 -1.46 4.79 10.56
C GLN A 43 -1.96 3.61 9.74
N TYR A 44 -1.31 3.40 8.60
CA TYR A 44 -1.62 2.30 7.69
C TYR A 44 -0.46 1.32 7.69
N TYR A 45 -0.79 0.05 7.84
CA TYR A 45 0.17 -1.05 7.98
C TYR A 45 0.00 -2.02 6.83
N CYS A 46 1.08 -2.75 6.53
CA CYS A 46 0.99 -3.84 5.55
C CYS A 46 0.00 -4.89 6.04
N VAL A 47 -0.98 -5.24 5.23
CA VAL A 47 -2.01 -6.20 5.62
C VAL A 47 -1.41 -7.58 5.87
N CYS A 48 -0.29 -7.90 5.22
CA CYS A 48 0.34 -9.21 5.32
C CYS A 48 1.17 -9.37 6.59
N CYS A 49 2.08 -8.41 6.86
CA CYS A 49 3.05 -8.56 7.95
C CYS A 49 2.89 -7.56 9.08
N GLY A 50 2.06 -6.55 8.91
CA GLY A 50 1.81 -5.56 9.95
C GLY A 50 2.87 -4.48 10.08
N HIS A 51 3.82 -4.39 9.15
CA HIS A 51 4.84 -3.35 9.21
C HIS A 51 4.21 -1.97 8.90
N PRO A 52 4.53 -0.92 9.69
CA PRO A 52 3.96 0.41 9.43
C PRO A 52 4.48 0.99 8.11
N LEU A 53 3.59 1.55 7.31
CA LEU A 53 3.92 2.04 5.98
C LEU A 53 3.63 3.52 5.80
N PHE A 54 2.44 3.99 6.20
CA PHE A 54 2.00 5.35 5.94
C PHE A 54 1.28 5.94 7.14
N ASP A 55 1.34 7.27 7.24
CA ASP A 55 0.59 8.02 8.23
C ASP A 55 -0.56 8.77 7.55
N SER A 56 -1.68 8.92 8.24
CA SER A 56 -2.85 9.62 7.71
C SER A 56 -2.54 11.07 7.30
N GLU A 57 -1.53 11.68 7.91
CA GLU A 57 -1.15 13.05 7.58
C GLU A 57 -0.57 13.18 6.18
N SER A 58 -0.04 12.10 5.61
CA SER A 58 0.48 12.13 4.26
C SER A 58 -0.56 11.72 3.22
N LYS A 59 -1.74 11.29 3.64
CA LYS A 59 -2.81 10.89 2.73
C LYS A 59 -3.49 12.13 2.13
N PHE A 60 -3.73 12.10 0.84
CA PHE A 60 -4.41 13.19 0.16
C PHE A 60 -5.35 12.66 -0.92
N ASN A 61 -6.29 13.50 -1.32
CA ASN A 61 -7.27 13.12 -2.35
C ASN A 61 -6.70 13.41 -3.73
N ALA A 62 -6.20 12.38 -4.39
CA ALA A 62 -5.66 12.50 -5.74
C ALA A 62 -6.72 12.32 -6.82
N GLY A 63 -7.91 11.86 -6.45
CA GLY A 63 -8.98 11.61 -7.41
C GLY A 63 -8.72 10.46 -8.35
N CYS A 64 -7.76 9.60 -8.04
CA CYS A 64 -7.35 8.51 -8.94
C CYS A 64 -8.08 7.19 -8.68
N GLY A 65 -8.84 7.10 -7.60
CA GLY A 65 -9.59 5.88 -7.28
C GLY A 65 -8.91 4.95 -6.29
N TRP A 66 -7.72 5.29 -5.82
CA TRP A 66 -6.97 4.52 -4.84
C TRP A 66 -6.45 5.42 -3.74
N PRO A 67 -6.23 4.89 -2.51
CA PRO A 67 -5.57 5.68 -1.47
C PRO A 67 -4.25 6.25 -1.97
N SER A 68 -4.03 7.52 -1.73
CA SER A 68 -2.83 8.21 -2.21
C SER A 68 -2.13 8.92 -1.07
N PHE A 69 -0.80 8.81 -1.05
CA PHE A 69 0.04 9.41 -0.01
C PHE A 69 1.19 10.16 -0.68
N HIS A 70 1.65 11.24 -0.06
CA HIS A 70 2.78 11.99 -0.63
C HIS A 70 4.12 11.58 -0.02
N SER A 71 4.12 10.75 1.03
CA SER A 71 5.35 10.24 1.63
C SER A 71 5.06 8.98 2.42
N GLU A 72 6.07 8.14 2.56
CA GLU A 72 6.01 6.95 3.42
C GLU A 72 6.60 7.28 4.79
N LEU A 73 6.29 6.46 5.79
CA LEU A 73 6.95 6.57 7.10
C LEU A 73 8.43 6.25 6.93
N GLU A 74 9.28 6.89 7.74
CA GLU A 74 10.72 6.68 7.67
C GLU A 74 11.06 5.21 7.88
N GLU A 75 10.41 4.56 8.85
CA GLU A 75 10.67 3.15 9.15
C GLU A 75 10.05 2.19 8.13
N ALA A 76 9.19 2.67 7.24
CA ALA A 76 8.57 1.82 6.23
C ALA A 76 9.60 1.27 5.26
N ASN A 77 10.50 2.12 4.81
CA ASN A 77 11.61 1.73 3.96
C ASN A 77 11.14 0.86 2.77
N ILE A 78 10.09 1.34 2.09
CA ILE A 78 9.41 0.60 1.02
C ILE A 78 10.39 0.35 -0.14
N VAL A 79 10.30 -0.84 -0.74
CA VAL A 79 11.11 -1.20 -1.90
C VAL A 79 10.49 -0.61 -3.16
N HIS A 80 11.31 0.07 -3.96
CA HIS A 80 10.92 0.61 -5.26
C HIS A 80 11.55 -0.24 -6.35
N ARG A 81 10.75 -0.77 -7.27
CA ARG A 81 11.24 -1.67 -8.31
C ARG A 81 10.67 -1.28 -9.67
N PRO A 82 11.48 -1.25 -10.74
CA PRO A 82 10.95 -0.96 -12.07
C PRO A 82 9.88 -1.97 -12.48
N ASP A 83 8.82 -1.47 -13.10
CA ASP A 83 7.71 -2.29 -13.57
C ASP A 83 7.37 -1.87 -15.00
N PHE A 84 7.65 -2.75 -15.96
CA PHE A 84 7.39 -2.50 -17.37
C PHE A 84 6.19 -3.28 -17.90
N SER A 85 5.37 -3.82 -17.00
CA SER A 85 4.18 -4.58 -17.42
C SER A 85 3.20 -3.68 -18.15
N HIS A 86 2.36 -4.28 -18.98
CA HIS A 86 1.32 -3.58 -19.76
C HIS A 86 1.88 -2.51 -20.69
N GLY A 87 3.15 -2.64 -21.11
CA GLY A 87 3.77 -1.69 -22.00
C GLY A 87 4.03 -0.32 -21.40
N MET A 88 3.95 -0.20 -20.07
CA MET A 88 4.17 1.05 -19.35
C MET A 88 5.49 1.02 -18.59
N SER A 89 6.05 2.20 -18.33
CA SER A 89 7.22 2.34 -17.48
C SER A 89 6.78 2.95 -16.18
N ARG A 90 6.73 2.13 -15.12
CA ARG A 90 6.29 2.56 -13.80
C ARG A 90 7.25 2.07 -12.75
N THR A 91 7.09 2.55 -11.51
CA THR A 91 7.84 2.06 -10.37
C THR A 91 6.87 1.40 -9.40
N GLU A 92 7.05 0.11 -9.19
CA GLU A 92 6.24 -0.69 -8.29
C GLU A 92 6.75 -0.53 -6.86
N LEU A 93 5.81 -0.58 -5.90
CA LEU A 93 6.12 -0.50 -4.48
C LEU A 93 5.83 -1.83 -3.80
N LEU A 94 6.79 -2.31 -3.01
CA LEU A 94 6.70 -3.58 -2.32
C LEU A 94 7.06 -3.39 -0.85
N CYS A 95 6.38 -4.14 0.02
CA CYS A 95 6.73 -4.15 1.43
C CYS A 95 8.10 -4.80 1.60
N ARG A 96 9.03 -4.10 2.27
CA ARG A 96 10.38 -4.62 2.47
C ARG A 96 10.38 -5.88 3.31
N HIS A 97 9.44 -6.01 4.23
CA HIS A 97 9.43 -7.12 5.19
C HIS A 97 8.84 -8.41 4.64
N CYS A 98 7.84 -8.34 3.77
CA CYS A 98 7.16 -9.56 3.31
C CYS A 98 6.99 -9.62 1.81
N ASN A 99 7.48 -8.61 1.09
CA ASN A 99 7.45 -8.55 -0.37
C ASN A 99 6.04 -8.39 -0.94
N ALA A 100 5.06 -7.96 -0.13
CA ALA A 100 3.71 -7.73 -0.61
C ALA A 100 3.69 -6.61 -1.65
N HIS A 101 2.95 -6.81 -2.74
CA HIS A 101 2.71 -5.75 -3.71
C HIS A 101 1.79 -4.71 -3.09
N LEU A 102 2.23 -3.46 -3.07
CA LEU A 102 1.47 -2.37 -2.46
C LEU A 102 0.79 -1.49 -3.51
N GLY A 103 1.49 -1.16 -4.56
CA GLY A 103 1.01 -0.26 -5.59
C GLY A 103 2.16 0.29 -6.40
N HIS A 104 2.02 1.55 -6.82
CA HIS A 104 3.01 2.23 -7.65
C HIS A 104 3.23 3.65 -7.16
N ILE A 105 4.38 4.23 -7.51
CA ILE A 105 4.70 5.61 -7.17
C ILE A 105 4.86 6.44 -8.44
N PHE A 106 4.38 7.68 -8.39
CA PHE A 106 4.44 8.62 -9.51
C PHE A 106 5.00 9.95 -9.03
N SER A 107 5.49 10.76 -9.97
CA SER A 107 6.12 12.05 -9.65
C SER A 107 5.18 13.24 -9.83
N ASP A 108 3.88 13.00 -9.85
CA ASP A 108 2.87 14.04 -10.04
C ASP A 108 2.08 14.34 -8.76
N GLY A 109 2.75 14.26 -7.62
CA GLY A 109 2.14 14.52 -6.33
C GLY A 109 2.32 15.94 -5.84
N PRO A 110 1.74 16.25 -4.66
CA PRO A 110 1.81 17.60 -4.08
C PRO A 110 3.15 17.87 -3.41
N PRO A 111 3.47 19.17 -3.19
CA PRO A 111 4.62 19.49 -2.36
C PRO A 111 4.39 18.99 -0.93
N PRO A 112 5.43 18.75 -0.13
CA PRO A 112 6.84 19.05 -0.42
C PRO A 112 7.57 17.99 -1.24
N THR A 113 7.06 16.75 -1.32
CA THR A 113 7.81 15.68 -1.99
C THR A 113 7.62 15.65 -3.50
N GLY A 114 6.46 16.10 -3.99
CA GLY A 114 6.13 15.96 -5.40
C GLY A 114 5.81 14.52 -5.79
N LEU A 115 5.61 13.64 -4.80
CA LEU A 115 5.38 12.21 -5.05
C LEU A 115 3.93 11.83 -4.80
N ARG A 116 3.45 10.85 -5.54
CA ARG A 116 2.14 10.24 -5.33
C ARG A 116 2.32 8.74 -5.22
N TYR A 117 2.20 8.23 -4.00
CA TYR A 117 2.17 6.79 -3.73
C TYR A 117 0.72 6.34 -3.91
N CYS A 118 0.47 5.58 -4.96
CA CYS A 118 -0.87 5.10 -5.29
C CYS A 118 -0.98 3.66 -4.80
N ILE A 119 -1.72 3.44 -3.72
CA ILE A 119 -1.66 2.19 -2.95
C ILE A 119 -3.01 1.50 -2.96
N ASN A 120 -3.01 0.17 -3.11
CA ASN A 120 -4.24 -0.61 -3.03
C ASN A 120 -4.72 -0.69 -1.57
N SER A 121 -6.00 -0.42 -1.34
CA SER A 121 -6.59 -0.60 -0.01
C SER A 121 -6.40 -2.03 0.48
N ALA A 122 -6.51 -3.00 -0.42
CA ALA A 122 -6.37 -4.41 -0.07
C ALA A 122 -4.99 -4.77 0.46
N SER A 123 -3.99 -3.90 0.23
CA SER A 123 -2.62 -4.10 0.75
C SER A 123 -2.45 -3.51 2.14
N LEU A 124 -3.44 -2.80 2.65
CA LEU A 124 -3.31 -2.00 3.86
C LEU A 124 -4.26 -2.46 4.97
N ARG A 125 -3.83 -2.21 6.20
CA ARG A 125 -4.67 -2.31 7.40
C ARG A 125 -4.52 -0.99 8.16
N PHE A 126 -5.63 -0.37 8.48
CA PHE A 126 -5.62 0.90 9.20
C PHE A 126 -5.78 0.67 10.71
N ALA A 127 -5.02 1.42 11.51
CA ALA A 127 -5.22 1.49 12.94
C ALA A 127 -5.31 2.96 13.34
N GLY A 128 -6.45 3.35 13.90
CA GLY A 128 -6.67 4.72 14.32
C GLY A 128 -5.90 5.06 15.58
N GLU A 129 -5.71 6.34 15.84
CA GLU A 129 -4.99 6.80 17.03
C GLU A 129 -5.65 6.27 18.31
N LYS A 130 -6.97 6.11 18.30
CA LYS A 130 -7.72 5.64 19.46
C LYS A 130 -7.50 4.14 19.73
N ASP A 131 -7.03 3.40 18.73
CA ASP A 131 -6.79 1.97 18.84
C ASP A 131 -5.40 1.67 19.37
N GLU A 132 -4.57 2.68 19.49
CA GLU A 132 -3.24 2.55 20.06
C GLU A 132 -3.31 2.79 21.55
N SER A 133 -2.82 1.87 22.29
CA SER A 133 -2.87 1.99 23.76
C SER A 133 -1.55 1.59 24.39
#